data_f419001f3810731875e9815efc62adf2
#
_entry.id   f419001f3810731875e9815efc62adf2
#
_cell.length_a   1.000
_cell.length_b   1.000
_cell.length_c   1.000
_cell.angle_alpha   90.00
_cell.angle_beta   90.00
_cell.angle_gamma   90.00
#
_symmetry.space_group_name_H-M   'P 1'
#
loop_
_entity.id
_entity.type
_entity.pdbx_description
1 polymer ?
#
loop_
_entity_poly.entity_id
_entity_poly.type
_entity_poly.pdbx_seq_one_letter_code
_entity_poly.pdbx_strand_id
1 'polypeptide(L)'
;AYRFVSRLLEQKKPKLVRDIVDVLLGVPEYQHADRLLCGPRIILGNPRRQCGRVLVEMTGGTEGPQDIYRHLYRCGVRTLVSMHLSEDHFKKVVDANMNVVIAGHISSDTLGLNLILDNVSRHGDFDIKSVSGFRRIKRAPQAA
;
A
#
# COMPACT_ATOMS: atom_id res chain seq x y z
N ALA A 1 -5.16 -4.70 -4.83
CA ALA A 1 -4.47 -3.53 -4.22
C ALA A 1 -3.20 -3.15 -4.98
N TYR A 2 -2.26 -4.07 -5.22
CA TYR A 2 -0.94 -3.80 -5.84
C TYR A 2 -1.01 -2.89 -7.09
N ARG A 3 -1.71 -3.32 -8.15
CA ARG A 3 -1.81 -2.54 -9.40
C ARG A 3 -2.42 -1.16 -9.21
N PHE A 4 -3.38 -1.04 -8.31
CA PHE A 4 -4.05 0.23 -8.02
C PHE A 4 -3.06 1.19 -7.34
N VAL A 5 -2.40 0.75 -6.28
CA VAL A 5 -1.45 1.57 -5.52
C VAL A 5 -0.23 1.94 -6.37
N SER A 6 0.32 1.00 -7.15
CA SER A 6 1.43 1.28 -8.04
C SER A 6 1.10 2.38 -9.07
N ARG A 7 -0.04 2.25 -9.77
CA ARG A 7 -0.50 3.26 -10.72
C ARG A 7 -0.77 4.61 -10.06
N LEU A 8 -1.37 4.60 -8.87
CA LEU A 8 -1.64 5.82 -8.11
C LEU A 8 -0.35 6.58 -7.80
N LEU A 9 0.68 5.89 -7.32
CA LEU A 9 1.98 6.49 -7.01
C LEU A 9 2.72 6.94 -8.28
N GLU A 10 2.63 6.19 -9.38
CA GLU A 10 3.17 6.59 -10.68
C GLU A 10 2.52 7.88 -11.22
N GLN A 11 1.21 8.02 -11.05
CA GLN A 11 0.46 9.21 -11.46
C GLN A 11 0.73 10.42 -10.58
N LYS A 12 0.76 10.22 -9.26
CA LYS A 12 0.93 11.30 -8.27
C LYS A 12 2.38 11.76 -8.11
N LYS A 13 3.35 10.92 -8.48
CA LYS A 13 4.79 11.20 -8.48
C LYS A 13 5.27 11.82 -7.16
N PRO A 14 5.08 11.16 -6.00
CA PRO A 14 5.54 11.67 -4.72
C PRO A 14 7.05 11.92 -4.77
N LYS A 15 7.50 12.99 -4.13
CA LYS A 15 8.93 13.34 -4.06
C LYS A 15 9.55 12.96 -2.73
N LEU A 16 8.82 13.16 -1.65
CA LEU A 16 9.26 12.88 -0.29
C LEU A 16 8.56 11.64 0.26
N VAL A 17 9.15 11.01 1.25
CA VAL A 17 8.56 9.81 1.89
C VAL A 17 7.19 10.12 2.48
N ARG A 18 6.99 11.30 3.08
CA ARG A 18 5.67 11.73 3.59
C ARG A 18 4.61 11.86 2.50
N ASP A 19 5.01 12.30 1.30
CA ASP A 19 4.05 12.48 0.20
C ASP A 19 3.41 11.14 -0.21
N ILE A 20 4.11 10.03 0.01
CA ILE A 20 3.54 8.68 -0.21
C ILE A 20 2.38 8.43 0.75
N VAL A 21 2.55 8.77 2.03
CA VAL A 21 1.48 8.64 3.04
C VAL A 21 0.30 9.52 2.65
N ASP A 22 0.54 10.78 2.27
CA ASP A 22 -0.51 11.71 1.84
C ASP A 22 -1.28 11.17 0.62
N VAL A 23 -0.58 10.60 -0.36
CA VAL A 23 -1.20 9.96 -1.53
C VAL A 23 -2.06 8.76 -1.13
N LEU A 24 -1.58 7.90 -0.24
CA LEU A 24 -2.35 6.75 0.25
C LEU A 24 -3.58 7.18 1.04
N LEU A 25 -3.47 8.22 1.89
CA LEU A 25 -4.60 8.80 2.63
C LEU A 25 -5.68 9.41 1.73
N GLY A 26 -5.40 9.67 0.47
CA GLY A 26 -6.40 10.01 -0.54
C GLY A 26 -7.27 8.83 -0.97
N VAL A 27 -6.95 7.59 -0.59
CA VAL A 27 -7.73 6.39 -0.89
C VAL A 27 -8.70 6.11 0.25
N PRO A 28 -10.02 5.99 -0.01
CA PRO A 28 -11.03 5.88 1.04
C PRO A 28 -10.81 4.76 2.05
N GLU A 29 -10.28 3.60 1.63
CA GLU A 29 -9.97 2.48 2.52
C GLU A 29 -8.85 2.83 3.50
N TYR A 30 -7.80 3.46 3.03
CA TYR A 30 -6.69 3.90 3.88
C TYR A 30 -7.08 5.06 4.78
N GLN A 31 -7.89 6.00 4.27
CA GLN A 31 -8.45 7.07 5.09
C GLN A 31 -9.36 6.53 6.20
N HIS A 32 -10.16 5.50 5.91
CA HIS A 32 -10.97 4.85 6.94
C HIS A 32 -10.10 4.17 8.02
N ALA A 33 -9.07 3.45 7.61
CA ALA A 33 -8.11 2.84 8.53
C ALA A 33 -7.39 3.89 9.40
N ASP A 34 -7.06 5.05 8.85
CA ASP A 34 -6.40 6.13 9.57
C ASP A 34 -7.27 6.67 10.71
N ARG A 35 -8.58 6.83 10.48
CA ARG A 35 -9.53 7.21 11.54
C ARG A 35 -9.61 6.19 12.68
N LEU A 36 -9.22 4.94 12.41
CA LEU A 36 -9.13 3.86 13.40
C LEU A 36 -7.71 3.67 13.95
N LEU A 37 -6.81 4.64 13.73
CA LEU A 37 -5.41 4.64 14.15
C LEU A 37 -4.56 3.50 13.58
N CYS A 38 -4.98 2.91 12.45
CA CYS A 38 -4.27 1.86 11.73
C CYS A 38 -4.04 2.19 10.24
N GLY A 39 -3.98 3.48 9.93
CA GLY A 39 -3.71 4.00 8.58
C GLY A 39 -2.25 3.88 8.13
N PRO A 40 -1.97 4.31 6.89
CA PRO A 40 -0.64 4.34 6.34
C PRO A 40 0.34 5.13 7.19
N ARG A 41 1.55 4.58 7.40
CA ARG A 41 2.57 5.23 8.23
C ARG A 41 3.99 4.91 7.79
N ILE A 42 4.90 5.84 8.02
CA ILE A 42 6.34 5.62 7.85
C ILE A 42 6.84 4.87 9.09
N ILE A 43 7.41 3.68 8.91
CA ILE A 43 8.03 2.90 9.99
C ILE A 43 9.55 2.95 9.94
N LEU A 44 10.12 3.33 8.80
CA LEU A 44 11.56 3.50 8.63
C LEU A 44 11.84 4.65 7.66
N GLY A 45 12.82 5.47 8.00
CA GLY A 45 13.24 6.62 7.19
C GLY A 45 12.72 7.96 7.71
N ASN A 46 13.23 9.04 7.11
CA ASN A 46 12.83 10.40 7.47
C ASN A 46 11.69 10.88 6.55
N PRO A 47 10.58 11.43 7.07
CA PRO A 47 9.48 11.98 6.26
C PRO A 47 9.90 12.98 5.18
N ARG A 48 10.95 13.75 5.45
CA ARG A 48 11.48 14.79 4.53
C ARG A 48 12.53 14.25 3.54
N ARG A 49 12.91 12.97 3.64
CA ARG A 49 13.84 12.34 2.70
C ARG A 49 13.16 12.17 1.34
N GLN A 50 13.92 12.31 0.27
CA GLN A 50 13.43 11.96 -1.07
C GLN A 50 13.06 10.48 -1.11
N CYS A 51 11.86 10.16 -1.62
CA CYS A 51 11.38 8.79 -1.69
C CYS A 51 12.13 7.96 -2.74
N GLY A 52 12.74 8.60 -3.74
CA GLY A 52 13.41 7.93 -4.84
C GLY A 52 12.46 7.01 -5.61
N ARG A 53 13.02 5.94 -6.20
CA ARG A 53 12.20 4.91 -6.84
C ARG A 53 11.46 4.11 -5.77
N VAL A 54 10.13 4.02 -5.91
CA VAL A 54 9.25 3.32 -4.97
C VAL A 54 8.94 1.93 -5.51
N LEU A 55 9.07 0.93 -4.66
CA LEU A 55 8.56 -0.41 -4.89
C LEU A 55 7.29 -0.60 -4.04
N VAL A 56 6.21 -1.04 -4.67
CA VAL A 56 4.99 -1.45 -3.98
C VAL A 56 5.01 -2.97 -3.86
N GLU A 57 4.82 -3.46 -2.64
CA GLU A 57 4.69 -4.87 -2.32
C GLU A 57 3.41 -5.06 -1.51
N MET A 58 2.46 -5.82 -2.05
CA MET A 58 1.12 -6.03 -1.47
C MET A 58 0.80 -7.52 -1.42
N THR A 59 1.80 -8.34 -1.12
CA THR A 59 1.63 -9.79 -0.99
C THR A 59 1.19 -10.09 0.44
N GLY A 60 0.05 -10.75 0.57
CA GLY A 60 -0.42 -11.28 1.85
C GLY A 60 0.10 -12.70 2.04
N GLY A 61 0.64 -12.99 3.20
CA GLY A 61 1.00 -14.35 3.61
C GLY A 61 2.50 -14.66 3.59
N THR A 62 3.18 -14.58 2.46
CA THR A 62 4.61 -14.87 2.38
C THR A 62 5.40 -13.65 1.89
N GLU A 63 6.47 -13.34 2.59
CA GLU A 63 7.46 -12.35 2.16
C GLU A 63 8.46 -13.02 1.20
N GLY A 64 9.05 -12.24 0.31
CA GLY A 64 10.08 -12.71 -0.61
C GLY A 64 11.42 -13.05 0.10
N PRO A 65 12.49 -13.37 -0.65
CA PRO A 65 13.80 -13.64 -0.06
C PRO A 65 14.32 -12.39 0.68
N GLN A 66 14.83 -12.59 1.91
CA GLN A 66 15.34 -11.49 2.75
C GLN A 66 16.49 -10.69 2.13
N ASP A 67 17.31 -11.31 1.30
CA ASP A 67 18.46 -10.66 0.67
C ASP A 67 18.10 -9.76 -0.53
N ILE A 68 16.82 -9.73 -0.93
CA ILE A 68 16.35 -8.95 -2.08
C ILE A 68 16.60 -7.44 -1.89
N TYR A 69 16.53 -6.91 -0.66
CA TYR A 69 16.57 -5.47 -0.40
C TYR A 69 17.86 -4.79 -0.82
N ARG A 70 19.01 -5.45 -0.64
CA ARG A 70 20.30 -4.93 -1.14
C ARG A 70 20.34 -4.86 -2.66
N HIS A 71 19.75 -5.83 -3.35
CA HIS A 71 19.63 -5.81 -4.81
C HIS A 71 18.69 -4.70 -5.27
N LEU A 72 17.54 -4.56 -4.62
CA LEU A 72 16.58 -3.48 -4.91
C LEU A 72 17.24 -2.10 -4.74
N TYR A 73 18.00 -1.91 -3.65
CA TYR A 73 18.72 -0.67 -3.43
C TYR A 73 19.74 -0.39 -4.54
N ARG A 74 20.51 -1.40 -4.97
CA ARG A 74 21.46 -1.28 -6.09
C ARG A 74 20.76 -0.95 -7.41
N CYS A 75 19.54 -1.45 -7.60
CA CYS A 75 18.66 -1.10 -8.75
C CYS A 75 17.98 0.27 -8.62
N GLY A 76 18.34 1.06 -7.62
CA GLY A 76 17.82 2.42 -7.44
C GLY A 76 16.54 2.54 -6.62
N VAL A 77 15.96 1.45 -6.12
CA VAL A 77 14.80 1.51 -5.21
C VAL A 77 15.24 2.13 -3.88
N ARG A 78 14.48 3.09 -3.38
CA ARG A 78 14.78 3.81 -2.14
C ARG A 78 13.69 3.68 -1.09
N THR A 79 12.47 3.39 -1.52
CA THR A 79 11.32 3.27 -0.63
C THR A 79 10.51 2.02 -0.96
N LEU A 80 10.19 1.26 0.07
CA LEU A 80 9.25 0.14 0.03
C LEU A 80 7.89 0.63 0.56
N VAL A 81 6.82 0.35 -0.17
CA VAL A 81 5.45 0.47 0.31
C VAL A 81 4.88 -0.93 0.43
N SER A 82 4.57 -1.36 1.65
CA SER A 82 4.11 -2.73 1.92
C SER A 82 2.86 -2.76 2.79
N MET A 83 2.14 -3.87 2.78
CA MET A 83 0.99 -4.11 3.67
C MET A 83 1.45 -4.33 5.11
N HIS A 84 2.50 -5.09 5.28
CA HIS A 84 3.18 -5.43 6.54
C HIS A 84 4.66 -5.71 6.25
N LEU A 85 5.43 -5.88 7.31
CA LEU A 85 6.82 -6.29 7.23
C LEU A 85 7.17 -7.05 8.51
N SER A 86 7.71 -8.25 8.37
CA SER A 86 8.19 -9.03 9.51
C SER A 86 9.45 -8.40 10.12
N GLU A 87 9.76 -8.78 11.35
CA GLU A 87 10.93 -8.24 12.06
C GLU A 87 12.25 -8.55 11.33
N ASP A 88 12.38 -9.75 10.77
CA ASP A 88 13.59 -10.15 10.07
C ASP A 88 13.77 -9.39 8.76
N HIS A 89 12.69 -9.18 8.01
CA HIS A 89 12.69 -8.33 6.82
C HIS A 89 12.95 -6.86 7.18
N PHE A 90 12.39 -6.36 8.29
CA PHE A 90 12.67 -5.01 8.78
C PHE A 90 14.17 -4.78 9.01
N LYS A 91 14.84 -5.71 9.70
CA LYS A 91 16.33 -5.65 9.92
C LYS A 91 17.08 -5.55 8.59
N LYS A 92 16.70 -6.35 7.60
CA LYS A 92 17.34 -6.35 6.27
C LYS A 92 17.10 -5.06 5.48
N VAL A 93 15.92 -4.46 5.63
CA VAL A 93 15.59 -3.17 5.01
C VAL A 93 16.38 -2.03 5.66
N VAL A 94 16.57 -2.07 6.99
CA VAL A 94 17.45 -1.15 7.73
C VAL A 94 18.87 -1.25 7.20
N ASP A 95 19.42 -2.46 7.09
CA ASP A 95 20.75 -2.72 6.56
C ASP A 95 20.93 -2.24 5.11
N ALA A 96 19.86 -2.26 4.33
CA ALA A 96 19.85 -1.76 2.96
C ALA A 96 19.67 -0.23 2.86
N ASN A 97 19.49 0.48 3.98
CA ASN A 97 19.28 1.93 4.04
C ASN A 97 18.09 2.43 3.17
N MET A 98 17.02 1.65 3.14
CA MET A 98 15.77 1.99 2.45
C MET A 98 14.77 2.67 3.39
N ASN A 99 13.79 3.38 2.84
CA ASN A 99 12.64 3.84 3.60
C ASN A 99 11.51 2.81 3.52
N VAL A 100 10.64 2.78 4.54
CA VAL A 100 9.46 1.90 4.57
C VAL A 100 8.22 2.68 4.96
N VAL A 101 7.19 2.55 4.13
CA VAL A 101 5.82 2.97 4.41
C VAL A 101 4.94 1.74 4.49
N ILE A 102 4.30 1.53 5.62
CA ILE A 102 3.29 0.49 5.77
C ILE A 102 1.93 1.07 5.42
N ALA A 103 1.27 0.49 4.43
CA ALA A 103 -0.08 0.87 4.00
C ALA A 103 -1.19 0.29 4.88
N GLY A 104 -0.90 -0.82 5.57
CA GLY A 104 -1.83 -1.57 6.41
C GLY A 104 -2.44 -2.77 5.68
N HIS A 105 -2.49 -3.90 6.37
CA HIS A 105 -2.92 -5.18 5.80
C HIS A 105 -4.44 -5.16 5.51
N ILE A 106 -5.26 -5.00 6.54
CA ILE A 106 -6.73 -5.03 6.42
C ILE A 106 -7.25 -3.97 5.42
N SER A 107 -6.68 -2.78 5.43
CA SER A 107 -7.08 -1.71 4.50
C SER A 107 -6.68 -2.01 3.05
N SER A 108 -5.54 -2.64 2.84
CA SER A 108 -5.08 -3.06 1.50
C SER A 108 -5.90 -4.23 0.96
N ASP A 109 -6.26 -5.20 1.82
CA ASP A 109 -7.17 -6.29 1.45
C ASP A 109 -8.57 -5.75 1.16
N THR A 110 -9.07 -4.83 1.99
CA THR A 110 -10.35 -4.15 1.76
C THR A 110 -10.36 -3.42 0.42
N LEU A 111 -9.29 -2.70 0.09
CA LEU A 111 -9.12 -2.05 -1.22
C LEU A 111 -9.19 -3.09 -2.35
N GLY A 112 -8.40 -4.16 -2.23
CA GLY A 112 -8.37 -5.24 -3.24
C GLY A 112 -9.73 -5.87 -3.45
N LEU A 113 -10.42 -6.22 -2.37
CA LEU A 113 -11.76 -6.81 -2.41
C LEU A 113 -12.80 -5.84 -2.98
N ASN A 114 -12.78 -4.56 -2.60
CA ASN A 114 -13.69 -3.55 -3.16
C ASN A 114 -13.53 -3.42 -4.68
N LEU A 115 -12.29 -3.44 -5.21
CA LEU A 115 -12.04 -3.40 -6.65
C LEU A 115 -12.62 -4.61 -7.38
N ILE A 116 -12.53 -5.81 -6.76
CA ILE A 116 -13.15 -7.03 -7.31
C ILE A 116 -14.67 -6.90 -7.27
N LEU A 117 -15.23 -6.49 -6.14
CA LEU A 117 -16.68 -6.34 -5.95
C LEU A 117 -17.29 -5.27 -6.86
N ASP A 118 -16.56 -4.18 -7.13
CA ASP A 118 -17.00 -3.18 -8.12
C ASP A 118 -17.15 -3.80 -9.51
N ASN A 119 -16.27 -4.73 -9.86
CA ASN A 119 -16.32 -5.45 -11.14
C ASN A 119 -17.47 -6.47 -11.18
N VAL A 120 -17.61 -7.26 -10.11
CA VAL A 120 -18.70 -8.25 -9.98
C VAL A 120 -20.08 -7.56 -10.01
N SER A 121 -20.23 -6.43 -9.33
CA SER A 121 -21.48 -5.67 -9.27
C SER A 121 -21.95 -5.07 -10.62
N ARG A 122 -21.10 -5.17 -11.67
CA ARG A 122 -21.53 -4.82 -13.05
C ARG A 122 -22.40 -5.91 -13.69
N HIS A 123 -22.35 -7.13 -13.14
CA HIS A 123 -23.06 -8.29 -13.68
C HIS A 123 -24.33 -8.67 -12.90
N GLY A 124 -24.64 -7.92 -11.83
CA GLY A 124 -25.85 -8.13 -11.03
C GLY A 124 -25.77 -7.39 -9.70
N ASP A 125 -26.93 -7.29 -9.04
CA ASP A 125 -27.02 -6.71 -7.71
C ASP A 125 -26.70 -7.76 -6.65
N PHE A 126 -25.85 -7.38 -5.69
CA PHE A 126 -25.41 -8.22 -4.58
C PHE A 126 -25.61 -7.48 -3.25
N ASP A 127 -26.22 -8.15 -2.28
CA ASP A 127 -26.26 -7.67 -0.89
C ASP A 127 -24.93 -7.95 -0.20
N ILE A 128 -24.04 -6.95 -0.20
CA ILE A 128 -22.70 -7.08 0.36
C ILE A 128 -22.66 -6.46 1.75
N LYS A 129 -22.42 -7.29 2.77
CA LYS A 129 -22.34 -6.86 4.17
C LYS A 129 -20.89 -6.63 4.61
N SER A 130 -20.67 -5.51 5.28
CA SER A 130 -19.39 -5.17 5.87
C SER A 130 -19.22 -5.93 7.20
N VAL A 131 -18.17 -6.76 7.30
CA VAL A 131 -17.87 -7.56 8.49
C VAL A 131 -16.35 -7.65 8.73
N SER A 132 -15.95 -7.91 9.96
CA SER A 132 -14.55 -8.24 10.33
C SER A 132 -13.50 -7.27 9.79
N GLY A 133 -13.77 -5.96 9.85
CA GLY A 133 -12.86 -4.91 9.37
C GLY A 133 -12.99 -4.61 7.86
N PHE A 134 -13.63 -5.48 7.08
CA PHE A 134 -13.98 -5.13 5.70
C PHE A 134 -15.09 -4.07 5.68
N ARG A 135 -14.89 -3.05 4.86
CA ARG A 135 -15.90 -2.02 4.58
C ARG A 135 -16.14 -1.90 3.08
N ARG A 136 -17.41 -2.08 2.68
CA ARG A 136 -17.79 -1.87 1.28
C ARG A 136 -17.73 -0.38 0.94
N ILE A 137 -16.87 -0.02 -0.01
CA ILE A 137 -16.76 1.31 -0.59
C ILE A 137 -16.94 1.16 -2.10
N LYS A 138 -18.07 1.62 -2.62
CA LYS A 138 -18.36 1.60 -4.05
C LYS A 138 -17.64 2.74 -4.76
N ARG A 139 -17.01 2.46 -5.88
CA ARG A 139 -16.45 3.45 -6.80
C ARG A 139 -17.39 3.65 -7.98
N ALA A 140 -17.46 4.88 -8.47
CA ALA A 140 -18.13 5.13 -9.74
C ALA A 140 -17.45 4.30 -10.84
N PRO A 141 -18.22 3.77 -11.82
CA PRO A 141 -17.63 3.11 -12.96
C PRO A 141 -16.61 4.05 -13.60
N GLN A 142 -15.36 3.61 -13.71
CA GLN A 142 -14.40 4.35 -14.52
C GLN A 142 -14.88 4.26 -15.96
N ALA A 143 -15.09 5.41 -16.59
CA ALA A 143 -15.32 5.47 -18.04
C ALA A 143 -14.15 4.73 -18.72
N ALA A 144 -14.52 3.82 -19.60
CA ALA A 144 -13.57 2.98 -20.35
C ALA A 144 -12.67 3.82 -21.23
#